data_51fe879009bbd5530c7faafe2fa52cb8
#
_entry.id   51fe879009bbd5530c7faafe2fa52cb8
#
_cell.length_a   1.000
_cell.length_b   1.000
_cell.length_c   1.000
_cell.angle_alpha   90.00
_cell.angle_beta   90.00
_cell.angle_gamma   90.00
#
_symmetry.space_group_name_H-M   'P 1'
#
loop_
_entity.id
_entity.type
_entity.pdbx_description
1 polymer ?
#
loop_
_entity_poly.entity_id
_entity_poly.type
_entity_poly.pdbx_seq_one_letter_code
_entity_poly.pdbx_strand_id
1 'polypeptide(L)'
;MWEQHDKYVKQLKQLYNKTSRQTQNRLQELFDTFNFTSENIYSIADNKTKKRINTYIEQWKEQGLLKNNSYFTVLANNIYKRTRVNNSEILELLIYSAYIEEQNKLEEQEKQIMYEDANYYYEQGQQEVNKKKKPSIIPMALFLALLDQPNYSGFNWKQYIEATMQYNTQQLYKQAILNIQQQRDLEINSSEFQTIINRQNNQKLNINNDKISGVADLQMIGLNNLAKVEGIKANADDDAQVEFWAVTDEHSTEMCQSMNMMRFYINKENKFDRYWGNSKKDVKLMPVRVKGLVPGINLPPIMYYWHWCRSTIRYVPPVEKLGKTEYNLDIPKISKDIKQVLISTKLNSNVKRLFNKYLTGNNAKIDNNLNVPMRYSVSDNKIYINPNHPDFKYYDLSESLTHEIIHMIDVRNNISDKLNIDNELRRARLQIDVDEDKYINLLSSSKYEDNMTLSDIFSAITNGKVSGNYMHSSKYWIDDSTRIEKELSANIMSAYLNKNQDTLNIIDSINGLKEIKEKVVKLYNDYTR
;
A
#
# COMPACT_ATOMS: atom_id res chain seq x y z
N MET A 1 -4.15 -9.06 9.98
CA MET A 1 -4.61 -7.73 9.49
C MET A 1 -5.53 -7.88 8.28
N TRP A 2 -5.18 -8.68 7.29
CA TRP A 2 -5.96 -8.86 6.06
C TRP A 2 -7.16 -9.80 6.19
N GLU A 3 -7.18 -10.71 7.16
CA GLU A 3 -8.30 -11.64 7.40
C GLU A 3 -9.66 -10.94 7.54
N GLN A 4 -9.68 -9.78 8.22
CA GLN A 4 -10.91 -9.01 8.39
C GLN A 4 -11.33 -8.35 7.08
N HIS A 5 -10.39 -7.74 6.36
CA HIS A 5 -10.62 -7.19 5.04
C HIS A 5 -11.14 -8.27 4.07
N ASP A 6 -10.46 -9.42 3.99
CA ASP A 6 -10.86 -10.53 3.13
C ASP A 6 -12.28 -11.04 3.44
N LYS A 7 -12.67 -11.01 4.71
CA LYS A 7 -14.04 -11.36 5.14
C LYS A 7 -15.07 -10.39 4.52
N TYR A 8 -14.84 -9.09 4.62
CA TYR A 8 -15.78 -8.10 4.08
C TYR A 8 -15.78 -8.06 2.56
N VAL A 9 -14.63 -8.19 1.92
CA VAL A 9 -14.51 -8.35 0.47
C VAL A 9 -15.29 -9.58 0.00
N LYS A 10 -15.21 -10.69 0.71
CA LYS A 10 -15.99 -11.89 0.39
C LYS A 10 -17.51 -11.65 0.52
N GLN A 11 -17.94 -10.88 1.52
CA GLN A 11 -19.36 -10.50 1.68
C GLN A 11 -19.83 -9.63 0.51
N LEU A 12 -19.03 -8.62 0.09
CA LEU A 12 -19.35 -7.80 -1.08
C LEU A 12 -19.42 -8.66 -2.36
N LYS A 13 -18.47 -9.55 -2.57
CA LYS A 13 -18.49 -10.49 -3.73
C LYS A 13 -19.75 -11.34 -3.75
N GLN A 14 -20.17 -11.85 -2.61
CA GLN A 14 -21.42 -12.62 -2.50
C GLN A 14 -22.65 -11.76 -2.81
N LEU A 15 -22.63 -10.52 -2.33
CA LEU A 15 -23.70 -9.57 -2.60
C LEU A 15 -23.79 -9.26 -4.10
N TYR A 16 -22.68 -8.95 -4.77
CA TYR A 16 -22.64 -8.70 -6.21
C TYR A 16 -23.05 -9.92 -7.05
N ASN A 17 -22.64 -11.13 -6.65
CA ASN A 17 -23.04 -12.35 -7.34
C ASN A 17 -24.56 -12.59 -7.24
N LYS A 18 -25.15 -12.30 -6.07
CA LYS A 18 -26.60 -12.37 -5.88
C LYS A 18 -27.31 -11.38 -6.78
N THR A 19 -26.85 -10.14 -6.83
CA THR A 19 -27.42 -9.08 -7.66
C THR A 19 -27.31 -9.39 -9.12
N SER A 20 -26.20 -9.91 -9.57
CA SER A 20 -26.01 -10.32 -10.96
C SER A 20 -27.12 -11.29 -11.40
N ARG A 21 -27.43 -12.28 -10.57
CA ARG A 21 -28.54 -13.23 -10.84
C ARG A 21 -29.91 -12.53 -10.87
N GLN A 22 -30.11 -11.57 -9.95
CA GLN A 22 -31.36 -10.80 -9.92
C GLN A 22 -31.51 -9.92 -11.16
N THR A 23 -30.41 -9.23 -11.56
CA THR A 23 -30.39 -8.47 -12.82
C THR A 23 -30.68 -9.34 -14.03
N GLN A 24 -30.14 -10.56 -14.09
CA GLN A 24 -30.44 -11.53 -15.16
C GLN A 24 -31.92 -11.88 -15.22
N ASN A 25 -32.50 -12.22 -14.07
CA ASN A 25 -33.93 -12.54 -14.00
C ASN A 25 -34.79 -11.35 -14.42
N ARG A 26 -34.41 -10.15 -14.00
CA ARG A 26 -35.12 -8.91 -14.36
C ARG A 26 -35.05 -8.61 -15.86
N LEU A 27 -33.89 -8.80 -16.47
CA LEU A 27 -33.73 -8.67 -17.92
C LEU A 27 -34.61 -9.67 -18.68
N GLN A 28 -34.67 -10.90 -18.21
CA GLN A 28 -35.54 -11.94 -18.80
C GLN A 28 -37.02 -11.51 -18.76
N GLU A 29 -37.51 -11.11 -17.58
CA GLU A 29 -38.88 -10.61 -17.42
C GLU A 29 -39.20 -9.44 -18.36
N LEU A 30 -38.29 -8.51 -18.51
CA LEU A 30 -38.45 -7.35 -19.39
C LEU A 30 -38.47 -7.78 -20.86
N PHE A 31 -37.57 -8.68 -21.26
CA PHE A 31 -37.53 -9.16 -22.66
C PHE A 31 -38.80 -9.96 -23.00
N ASP A 32 -39.26 -10.82 -22.12
CA ASP A 32 -40.52 -11.58 -22.31
C ASP A 32 -41.73 -10.64 -22.43
N THR A 33 -41.68 -9.53 -21.68
CA THR A 33 -42.77 -8.53 -21.70
C THR A 33 -42.82 -7.74 -22.97
N PHE A 34 -41.68 -7.38 -23.58
CA PHE A 34 -41.60 -6.49 -24.74
C PHE A 34 -41.46 -7.22 -26.09
N ASN A 35 -41.09 -8.49 -26.10
CA ASN A 35 -41.00 -9.37 -27.26
C ASN A 35 -40.26 -8.75 -28.47
N PHE A 36 -38.98 -8.38 -28.27
CA PHE A 36 -38.16 -7.86 -29.37
C PHE A 36 -37.71 -8.98 -30.32
N THR A 37 -37.86 -8.76 -31.63
CA THR A 37 -37.45 -9.70 -32.68
C THR A 37 -36.61 -9.00 -33.74
N SER A 38 -35.94 -9.75 -34.61
CA SER A 38 -35.19 -9.20 -35.75
C SER A 38 -36.05 -8.36 -36.67
N GLU A 39 -37.35 -8.68 -36.80
CA GLU A 39 -38.29 -7.95 -37.64
C GLU A 39 -38.71 -6.62 -37.04
N ASN A 40 -38.83 -6.52 -35.71
CA ASN A 40 -39.41 -5.34 -35.06
C ASN A 40 -38.40 -4.41 -34.42
N ILE A 41 -37.16 -4.84 -34.16
CA ILE A 41 -36.20 -4.08 -33.33
C ILE A 41 -35.89 -2.67 -33.88
N TYR A 42 -35.84 -2.51 -35.17
CA TYR A 42 -35.63 -1.20 -35.83
C TYR A 42 -36.91 -0.46 -36.21
N SER A 43 -38.04 -1.06 -35.92
CA SER A 43 -39.34 -0.45 -36.18
C SER A 43 -39.67 0.58 -35.10
N ILE A 44 -40.55 1.52 -35.45
CA ILE A 44 -41.18 2.39 -34.45
C ILE A 44 -42.06 1.52 -33.57
N ALA A 45 -41.94 1.69 -32.28
CA ALA A 45 -42.75 0.99 -31.31
C ALA A 45 -44.23 1.27 -31.51
N ASP A 46 -45.04 0.23 -31.45
CA ASP A 46 -46.47 0.36 -31.53
C ASP A 46 -47.05 1.10 -30.29
N ASN A 47 -48.29 1.50 -30.34
CA ASN A 47 -48.95 2.23 -29.28
C ASN A 47 -49.02 1.44 -27.97
N LYS A 48 -49.12 0.10 -28.03
CA LYS A 48 -49.17 -0.76 -26.87
C LYS A 48 -47.81 -0.79 -26.17
N THR A 49 -46.75 -1.00 -26.94
CA THR A 49 -45.35 -0.96 -26.46
C THR A 49 -45.01 0.41 -25.90
N LYS A 50 -45.37 1.48 -26.61
CA LYS A 50 -45.14 2.86 -26.13
C LYS A 50 -45.87 3.16 -24.82
N LYS A 51 -47.12 2.77 -24.69
CA LYS A 51 -47.89 2.93 -23.44
C LYS A 51 -47.25 2.16 -22.29
N ARG A 52 -46.81 0.93 -22.55
CA ARG A 52 -46.16 0.07 -21.57
C ARG A 52 -44.86 0.67 -21.04
N ILE A 53 -43.96 1.12 -21.96
CA ILE A 53 -42.69 1.73 -21.52
C ILE A 53 -42.89 3.01 -20.73
N ASN A 54 -43.88 3.82 -21.12
CA ASN A 54 -44.23 5.02 -20.37
C ASN A 54 -44.68 4.70 -18.93
N THR A 55 -45.44 3.62 -18.75
CA THR A 55 -45.83 3.14 -17.42
C THR A 55 -44.61 2.76 -16.58
N TYR A 56 -43.63 2.05 -17.17
CA TYR A 56 -42.39 1.74 -16.46
C TYR A 56 -41.60 3.01 -16.10
N ILE A 57 -41.51 3.99 -17.00
CA ILE A 57 -40.81 5.26 -16.74
C ILE A 57 -41.45 6.01 -15.57
N GLU A 58 -42.79 6.06 -15.49
CA GLU A 58 -43.50 6.67 -14.35
C GLU A 58 -43.20 5.90 -13.05
N GLN A 59 -43.25 4.55 -13.07
CA GLN A 59 -42.88 3.76 -11.89
C GLN A 59 -41.45 4.02 -11.43
N TRP A 60 -40.49 4.10 -12.34
CA TRP A 60 -39.10 4.43 -12.02
C TRP A 60 -38.95 5.84 -11.42
N LYS A 61 -39.74 6.78 -11.90
CA LYS A 61 -39.78 8.13 -11.36
C LYS A 61 -40.33 8.13 -9.93
N GLU A 62 -41.43 7.42 -9.68
CA GLU A 62 -42.04 7.28 -8.35
C GLU A 62 -41.07 6.57 -7.38
N GLN A 63 -40.32 5.60 -7.84
CA GLN A 63 -39.28 4.90 -7.08
C GLN A 63 -38.01 5.73 -6.86
N GLY A 64 -37.92 6.93 -7.44
CA GLY A 64 -36.73 7.80 -7.32
C GLY A 64 -35.51 7.29 -8.11
N LEU A 65 -35.70 6.39 -9.06
CA LEU A 65 -34.61 5.86 -9.89
C LEU A 65 -34.09 6.84 -10.93
N LEU A 66 -34.93 7.80 -11.34
CA LEU A 66 -34.55 8.86 -12.28
C LEU A 66 -33.88 10.01 -11.52
N LYS A 67 -32.54 9.98 -11.46
CA LYS A 67 -31.75 11.04 -10.83
C LYS A 67 -31.31 12.06 -11.88
N ASN A 68 -31.29 13.34 -11.53
CA ASN A 68 -30.89 14.41 -12.44
C ASN A 68 -29.51 14.15 -13.05
N ASN A 69 -29.43 14.34 -14.37
CA ASN A 69 -28.21 14.23 -15.19
C ASN A 69 -27.57 12.84 -15.35
N SER A 70 -28.21 11.76 -14.92
CA SER A 70 -27.74 10.43 -15.28
C SER A 70 -28.09 10.09 -16.73
N TYR A 71 -27.27 9.30 -17.42
CA TYR A 71 -27.57 8.81 -18.78
C TYR A 71 -28.93 8.10 -18.85
N PHE A 72 -29.23 7.29 -17.84
CA PHE A 72 -30.53 6.64 -17.70
C PHE A 72 -31.71 7.62 -17.66
N THR A 73 -31.58 8.67 -16.87
CA THR A 73 -32.62 9.72 -16.76
C THR A 73 -32.81 10.46 -18.08
N VAL A 74 -31.73 10.78 -18.78
CA VAL A 74 -31.79 11.45 -20.10
C VAL A 74 -32.47 10.55 -21.12
N LEU A 75 -32.10 9.26 -21.18
CA LEU A 75 -32.66 8.29 -22.10
C LEU A 75 -34.17 8.07 -21.83
N ALA A 76 -34.55 7.88 -20.57
CA ALA A 76 -35.93 7.70 -20.14
C ALA A 76 -36.79 8.93 -20.50
N ASN A 77 -36.32 10.14 -20.21
CA ASN A 77 -37.05 11.38 -20.54
C ASN A 77 -37.20 11.59 -22.06
N ASN A 78 -36.17 11.26 -22.84
CA ASN A 78 -36.21 11.35 -24.29
C ASN A 78 -37.27 10.38 -24.88
N ILE A 79 -37.29 9.15 -24.38
CA ILE A 79 -38.28 8.16 -24.78
C ILE A 79 -39.69 8.59 -24.36
N TYR A 80 -39.84 9.07 -23.13
CA TYR A 80 -41.16 9.50 -22.62
C TYR A 80 -41.78 10.63 -23.43
N LYS A 81 -41.01 11.65 -23.78
CA LYS A 81 -41.46 12.87 -24.47
C LYS A 81 -41.76 12.67 -25.96
N ARG A 82 -41.12 11.73 -26.59
CA ARG A 82 -41.25 11.54 -28.04
C ARG A 82 -42.46 10.68 -28.41
N THR A 83 -43.16 11.06 -29.45
CA THR A 83 -44.30 10.28 -29.96
C THR A 83 -43.82 9.05 -30.77
N ARG A 84 -42.68 9.17 -31.45
CA ARG A 84 -42.08 8.08 -32.21
C ARG A 84 -40.77 7.68 -31.58
N VAL A 85 -40.66 6.42 -31.16
CA VAL A 85 -39.49 5.84 -30.48
C VAL A 85 -39.23 4.48 -31.12
N ASN A 86 -37.99 4.16 -31.42
CA ASN A 86 -37.63 2.85 -31.94
C ASN A 86 -37.58 1.80 -30.83
N ASN A 87 -37.91 0.56 -31.17
CA ASN A 87 -37.81 -0.55 -30.22
C ASN A 87 -36.38 -0.76 -29.72
N SER A 88 -35.36 -0.45 -30.53
CA SER A 88 -33.96 -0.50 -30.12
C SER A 88 -33.61 0.48 -28.98
N GLU A 89 -34.21 1.69 -28.99
CA GLU A 89 -34.04 2.68 -27.91
C GLU A 89 -34.73 2.21 -26.61
N ILE A 90 -35.88 1.56 -26.74
CA ILE A 90 -36.59 0.94 -25.61
C ILE A 90 -35.76 -0.21 -25.04
N LEU A 91 -35.19 -1.05 -25.87
CA LEU A 91 -34.31 -2.15 -25.47
C LEU A 91 -33.11 -1.61 -24.66
N GLU A 92 -32.46 -0.56 -25.13
CA GLU A 92 -31.34 0.10 -24.39
C GLU A 92 -31.80 0.56 -23.01
N LEU A 93 -32.95 1.26 -22.95
CA LEU A 93 -33.51 1.74 -21.67
C LEU A 93 -33.83 0.59 -20.70
N LEU A 94 -34.39 -0.52 -21.20
CA LEU A 94 -34.72 -1.68 -20.39
C LEU A 94 -33.48 -2.38 -19.83
N ILE A 95 -32.44 -2.51 -20.62
CA ILE A 95 -31.15 -3.06 -20.15
C ILE A 95 -30.61 -2.18 -19.02
N TYR A 96 -30.66 -0.87 -19.19
CA TYR A 96 -30.21 0.07 -18.16
C TYR A 96 -31.04 -0.02 -16.87
N SER A 97 -32.37 -0.08 -17.02
CA SER A 97 -33.27 -0.13 -15.85
C SER A 97 -33.02 -1.36 -14.98
N ALA A 98 -32.81 -2.51 -15.59
CA ALA A 98 -32.55 -3.75 -14.83
C ALA A 98 -31.30 -3.64 -13.95
N TYR A 99 -30.24 -2.97 -14.41
CA TYR A 99 -29.05 -2.72 -13.60
C TYR A 99 -29.33 -1.74 -12.48
N ILE A 100 -29.98 -0.62 -12.76
CA ILE A 100 -30.24 0.44 -11.77
C ILE A 100 -31.21 -0.02 -10.70
N GLU A 101 -32.27 -0.75 -11.07
CA GLU A 101 -33.23 -1.30 -10.11
C GLU A 101 -32.54 -2.21 -9.10
N GLU A 102 -31.69 -3.11 -9.56
CA GLU A 102 -30.98 -4.04 -8.68
C GLU A 102 -29.86 -3.37 -7.88
N GLN A 103 -29.15 -2.41 -8.49
CA GLN A 103 -28.10 -1.66 -7.79
C GLN A 103 -28.68 -0.83 -6.61
N ASN A 104 -29.81 -0.16 -6.80
CA ASN A 104 -30.44 0.60 -5.73
C ASN A 104 -30.84 -0.28 -4.53
N LYS A 105 -31.24 -1.53 -4.76
CA LYS A 105 -31.56 -2.47 -3.69
C LYS A 105 -30.33 -2.87 -2.87
N LEU A 106 -29.14 -2.72 -3.47
CA LEU A 106 -27.87 -3.09 -2.84
C LEU A 106 -27.26 -1.97 -2.03
N GLU A 107 -27.50 -0.72 -2.40
CA GLU A 107 -26.77 0.45 -1.89
C GLU A 107 -26.68 0.48 -0.36
N GLU A 108 -27.76 0.13 0.32
CA GLU A 108 -27.78 0.11 1.79
C GLU A 108 -26.99 -1.07 2.37
N GLN A 109 -27.02 -2.25 1.73
CA GLN A 109 -26.25 -3.41 2.18
C GLN A 109 -24.76 -3.21 1.92
N GLU A 110 -24.39 -2.64 0.79
CA GLU A 110 -23.01 -2.24 0.49
C GLU A 110 -22.48 -1.27 1.54
N LYS A 111 -23.22 -0.18 1.79
CA LYS A 111 -22.84 0.83 2.78
C LYS A 111 -22.67 0.22 4.16
N GLN A 112 -23.53 -0.71 4.56
CA GLN A 112 -23.40 -1.37 5.84
C GLN A 112 -22.10 -2.19 5.94
N ILE A 113 -21.80 -3.00 4.92
CA ILE A 113 -20.56 -3.79 4.88
C ILE A 113 -19.33 -2.87 4.90
N MET A 114 -19.33 -1.81 4.11
CA MET A 114 -18.23 -0.85 4.05
C MET A 114 -18.07 -0.08 5.37
N TYR A 115 -19.18 0.25 6.03
CA TYR A 115 -19.18 0.89 7.35
C TYR A 115 -18.54 0.00 8.42
N GLU A 116 -18.90 -1.27 8.46
CA GLU A 116 -18.36 -2.22 9.44
C GLU A 116 -16.85 -2.41 9.26
N ASP A 117 -16.39 -2.50 8.01
CA ASP A 117 -14.96 -2.63 7.72
C ASP A 117 -14.20 -1.33 8.05
N ALA A 118 -14.71 -0.18 7.62
CA ALA A 118 -14.13 1.13 7.94
C ALA A 118 -14.07 1.37 9.46
N ASN A 119 -15.12 0.98 10.20
CA ASN A 119 -15.15 1.10 11.65
C ASN A 119 -14.04 0.27 12.31
N TYR A 120 -13.83 -0.96 11.87
CA TYR A 120 -12.74 -1.79 12.36
C TYR A 120 -11.38 -1.10 12.22
N TYR A 121 -11.08 -0.51 11.06
CA TYR A 121 -9.82 0.18 10.84
C TYR A 121 -9.71 1.51 11.58
N TYR A 122 -10.82 2.22 11.76
CA TYR A 122 -10.88 3.42 12.59
C TYR A 122 -10.52 3.11 14.05
N GLU A 123 -11.10 2.05 14.61
CA GLU A 123 -10.79 1.57 15.95
C GLU A 123 -9.32 1.13 16.07
N GLN A 124 -8.79 0.42 15.09
CA GLN A 124 -7.37 0.03 15.02
C GLN A 124 -6.46 1.26 15.05
N GLY A 125 -6.78 2.31 14.26
CA GLY A 125 -6.02 3.55 14.27
C GLY A 125 -5.99 4.21 15.65
N GLN A 126 -7.11 4.25 16.37
CA GLN A 126 -7.17 4.78 17.73
C GLN A 126 -6.33 3.95 18.72
N GLN A 127 -6.38 2.63 18.62
CA GLN A 127 -5.64 1.72 19.49
C GLN A 127 -4.14 1.76 19.25
N GLU A 128 -3.69 1.99 18.02
CA GLU A 128 -2.26 2.18 17.72
C GLU A 128 -1.69 3.39 18.46
N VAL A 129 -2.47 4.46 18.63
CA VAL A 129 -2.06 5.66 19.37
C VAL A 129 -2.14 5.47 20.88
N ASN A 130 -3.23 4.88 21.36
CA ASN A 130 -3.47 4.70 22.80
C ASN A 130 -4.18 3.38 23.12
N LYS A 131 -3.40 2.35 23.39
CA LYS A 131 -3.89 1.00 23.71
C LYS A 131 -4.75 0.92 24.98
N LYS A 132 -4.66 1.91 25.88
CA LYS A 132 -5.41 1.90 27.15
C LYS A 132 -6.78 2.55 27.03
N LYS A 133 -7.01 3.35 25.99
CA LYS A 133 -8.29 4.02 25.76
C LYS A 133 -9.21 3.09 24.97
N LYS A 134 -10.43 2.92 25.45
CA LYS A 134 -11.45 2.19 24.68
C LYS A 134 -11.72 2.95 23.38
N PRO A 135 -11.61 2.30 22.21
CA PRO A 135 -11.87 2.97 20.94
C PRO A 135 -13.35 3.36 20.83
N SER A 136 -13.62 4.43 20.13
CA SER A 136 -14.96 4.83 19.74
C SER A 136 -15.25 4.35 18.31
N ILE A 137 -16.52 4.16 18.00
CA ILE A 137 -16.96 3.86 16.64
C ILE A 137 -16.78 5.07 15.73
N ILE A 138 -16.61 4.83 14.42
CA ILE A 138 -16.54 5.91 13.44
C ILE A 138 -17.88 6.64 13.36
N PRO A 139 -17.92 7.98 13.48
CA PRO A 139 -19.15 8.74 13.28
C PRO A 139 -19.70 8.53 11.86
N MET A 140 -21.00 8.31 11.71
CA MET A 140 -21.63 8.09 10.41
C MET A 140 -21.36 9.23 9.42
N ALA A 141 -21.42 10.48 9.87
CA ALA A 141 -21.11 11.64 9.03
C ALA A 141 -19.68 11.62 8.51
N LEU A 142 -18.70 11.19 9.34
CA LEU A 142 -17.32 11.02 8.91
C LEU A 142 -17.21 9.89 7.90
N PHE A 143 -17.81 8.73 8.15
CA PHE A 143 -17.82 7.62 7.21
C PHE A 143 -18.36 8.02 5.84
N LEU A 144 -19.50 8.72 5.78
CA LEU A 144 -20.07 9.20 4.52
C LEU A 144 -19.13 10.17 3.80
N ALA A 145 -18.48 11.08 4.55
CA ALA A 145 -17.51 12.00 3.97
C ALA A 145 -16.27 11.27 3.41
N LEU A 146 -15.82 10.17 4.04
CA LEU A 146 -14.73 9.35 3.53
C LEU A 146 -15.14 8.54 2.29
N LEU A 147 -16.37 8.05 2.26
CA LEU A 147 -16.92 7.31 1.12
C LEU A 147 -17.05 8.20 -0.14
N ASP A 148 -17.33 9.49 0.05
CA ASP A 148 -17.43 10.46 -1.04
C ASP A 148 -16.06 10.96 -1.55
N GLN A 149 -14.96 10.63 -0.87
CA GLN A 149 -13.64 11.05 -1.33
C GLN A 149 -13.24 10.32 -2.62
N PRO A 150 -12.78 11.06 -3.63
CA PRO A 150 -12.26 10.43 -4.84
C PRO A 150 -10.96 9.69 -4.54
N ASN A 151 -10.79 8.53 -5.17
CA ASN A 151 -9.51 7.83 -5.19
C ASN A 151 -8.51 8.53 -6.13
N TYR A 152 -7.34 7.93 -6.30
CA TYR A 152 -6.30 8.44 -7.20
C TYR A 152 -6.73 8.62 -8.67
N SER A 153 -7.77 7.91 -9.13
CA SER A 153 -8.32 8.07 -10.48
C SER A 153 -9.35 9.22 -10.59
N GLY A 154 -9.58 9.93 -9.50
CA GLY A 154 -10.51 11.06 -9.44
C GLY A 154 -11.98 10.68 -9.30
N PHE A 155 -12.28 9.40 -9.10
CA PHE A 155 -13.64 8.89 -8.92
C PHE A 155 -13.86 8.44 -7.49
N ASN A 156 -14.99 8.81 -6.90
CA ASN A 156 -15.48 8.18 -5.69
C ASN A 156 -16.16 6.84 -6.04
N TRP A 157 -16.47 6.06 -5.01
CA TRP A 157 -17.09 4.74 -5.16
C TRP A 157 -18.33 4.76 -6.05
N LYS A 158 -19.24 5.69 -5.83
CA LYS A 158 -20.49 5.80 -6.56
C LYS A 158 -20.28 6.11 -8.04
N GLN A 159 -19.43 7.10 -8.32
CA GLN A 159 -19.08 7.47 -9.71
C GLN A 159 -18.43 6.32 -10.46
N TYR A 160 -17.61 5.53 -9.79
CA TYR A 160 -16.97 4.38 -10.41
C TYR A 160 -17.99 3.28 -10.75
N ILE A 161 -18.92 2.97 -9.85
CA ILE A 161 -20.00 2.02 -10.10
C ILE A 161 -20.87 2.52 -11.26
N GLU A 162 -21.29 3.78 -11.24
CA GLU A 162 -22.08 4.37 -12.32
C GLU A 162 -21.37 4.28 -13.68
N ALA A 163 -20.10 4.64 -13.76
CA ALA A 163 -19.32 4.54 -15.00
C ALA A 163 -19.17 3.09 -15.49
N THR A 164 -18.96 2.14 -14.58
CA THR A 164 -18.87 0.72 -14.91
C THR A 164 -20.21 0.19 -15.42
N MET A 165 -21.30 0.54 -14.78
CA MET A 165 -22.66 0.16 -15.19
C MET A 165 -22.98 0.73 -16.57
N GLN A 166 -22.66 2.01 -16.82
CA GLN A 166 -22.85 2.64 -18.11
C GLN A 166 -22.09 1.90 -19.21
N TYR A 167 -20.83 1.61 -19.00
CA TYR A 167 -20.02 0.84 -19.96
C TYR A 167 -20.62 -0.54 -20.23
N ASN A 168 -21.01 -1.27 -19.19
CA ASN A 168 -21.55 -2.62 -19.30
C ASN A 168 -22.88 -2.64 -20.03
N THR A 169 -23.77 -1.70 -19.74
CA THR A 169 -25.05 -1.55 -20.42
C THR A 169 -24.85 -1.30 -21.92
N GLN A 170 -23.92 -0.40 -22.27
CA GLN A 170 -23.60 -0.15 -23.68
C GLN A 170 -23.02 -1.39 -24.39
N GLN A 171 -22.19 -2.18 -23.73
CA GLN A 171 -21.65 -3.42 -24.30
C GLN A 171 -22.75 -4.48 -24.50
N LEU A 172 -23.62 -4.64 -23.51
CA LEU A 172 -24.76 -5.57 -23.62
C LEU A 172 -25.75 -5.14 -24.70
N TYR A 173 -26.03 -3.85 -24.79
CA TYR A 173 -26.88 -3.31 -25.87
C TYR A 173 -26.30 -3.58 -27.26
N LYS A 174 -25.01 -3.24 -27.47
CA LYS A 174 -24.32 -3.53 -28.73
C LYS A 174 -24.37 -5.02 -29.06
N GLN A 175 -24.14 -5.88 -28.09
CA GLN A 175 -24.17 -7.33 -28.29
C GLN A 175 -25.59 -7.83 -28.62
N ALA A 176 -26.60 -7.30 -27.92
CA ALA A 176 -28.00 -7.62 -28.21
C ALA A 176 -28.38 -7.24 -29.65
N ILE A 177 -28.00 -6.04 -30.07
CA ILE A 177 -28.25 -5.60 -31.47
C ILE A 177 -27.52 -6.46 -32.48
N LEU A 178 -26.24 -6.79 -32.26
CA LEU A 178 -25.48 -7.69 -33.14
C LEU A 178 -26.14 -9.06 -33.28
N ASN A 179 -26.60 -9.64 -32.18
CA ASN A 179 -27.28 -10.93 -32.18
C ASN A 179 -28.62 -10.87 -32.93
N ILE A 180 -29.38 -9.79 -32.74
CA ILE A 180 -30.61 -9.57 -33.49
C ILE A 180 -30.33 -9.47 -35.00
N GLN A 181 -29.24 -8.81 -35.40
CA GLN A 181 -28.83 -8.72 -36.80
C GLN A 181 -28.40 -10.07 -37.37
N GLN A 182 -27.58 -10.83 -36.63
CA GLN A 182 -27.11 -12.15 -37.06
C GLN A 182 -28.26 -13.16 -37.23
N GLN A 183 -29.28 -13.07 -36.40
CA GLN A 183 -30.45 -13.93 -36.48
C GLN A 183 -31.32 -13.67 -37.71
N ARG A 184 -31.29 -12.45 -38.22
CA ARG A 184 -31.99 -12.12 -39.47
C ARG A 184 -31.55 -13.02 -40.63
N ASP A 185 -30.29 -13.50 -40.58
CA ASP A 185 -29.70 -14.35 -41.60
C ASP A 185 -29.88 -15.86 -41.34
N LEU A 186 -30.33 -16.24 -40.10
CA LEU A 186 -30.36 -17.63 -39.64
C LEU A 186 -31.76 -18.20 -39.35
N GLU A 187 -32.86 -17.46 -39.64
CA GLU A 187 -34.26 -17.87 -39.37
C GLU A 187 -34.52 -18.43 -37.95
N ILE A 188 -33.78 -17.97 -36.94
CA ILE A 188 -33.89 -18.45 -35.57
C ILE A 188 -35.19 -17.92 -34.93
N ASN A 189 -35.91 -18.77 -34.21
CA ASN A 189 -37.13 -18.36 -33.53
C ASN A 189 -36.89 -17.49 -32.29
N SER A 190 -37.92 -16.78 -31.81
CA SER A 190 -37.80 -15.85 -30.67
C SER A 190 -37.35 -16.50 -29.37
N SER A 191 -37.63 -17.78 -29.15
CA SER A 191 -37.21 -18.52 -27.95
C SER A 191 -35.71 -18.82 -27.95
N GLU A 192 -35.17 -19.22 -29.08
CA GLU A 192 -33.72 -19.42 -29.26
C GLU A 192 -32.95 -18.13 -29.14
N PHE A 193 -33.49 -17.02 -29.65
CA PHE A 193 -32.93 -15.70 -29.48
C PHE A 193 -32.81 -15.29 -28.01
N GLN A 194 -33.88 -15.45 -27.22
CA GLN A 194 -33.86 -15.18 -25.80
C GLN A 194 -32.79 -16.02 -25.09
N THR A 195 -32.64 -17.27 -25.46
CA THR A 195 -31.62 -18.17 -24.90
C THR A 195 -30.21 -17.68 -25.22
N ILE A 196 -29.94 -17.22 -26.42
CA ILE A 196 -28.63 -16.67 -26.84
C ILE A 196 -28.32 -15.38 -26.08
N ILE A 197 -29.28 -14.44 -26.03
CA ILE A 197 -29.14 -13.18 -25.31
C ILE A 197 -28.84 -13.45 -23.81
N ASN A 198 -29.60 -14.35 -23.20
CA ASN A 198 -29.39 -14.68 -21.80
C ASN A 198 -28.03 -15.32 -21.53
N ARG A 199 -27.58 -16.23 -22.40
CA ARG A 199 -26.25 -16.84 -22.27
C ARG A 199 -25.14 -15.82 -22.40
N GLN A 200 -25.24 -14.88 -23.34
CA GLN A 200 -24.23 -13.84 -23.52
C GLN A 200 -24.28 -12.79 -22.43
N ASN A 201 -25.46 -12.42 -21.95
CA ASN A 201 -25.62 -11.54 -20.80
C ASN A 201 -24.98 -12.17 -19.55
N ASN A 202 -25.20 -13.48 -19.33
CA ASN A 202 -24.60 -14.20 -18.22
C ASN A 202 -23.06 -14.18 -18.29
N GLN A 203 -22.47 -14.40 -19.45
CA GLN A 203 -21.02 -14.32 -19.64
C GLN A 203 -20.48 -12.92 -19.35
N LYS A 204 -21.15 -11.88 -19.88
CA LYS A 204 -20.74 -10.48 -19.66
C LYS A 204 -20.92 -10.04 -18.21
N LEU A 205 -22.01 -10.43 -17.55
CA LEU A 205 -22.26 -10.14 -16.14
C LEU A 205 -21.22 -10.81 -15.24
N ASN A 206 -20.81 -12.05 -15.49
CA ASN A 206 -19.76 -12.72 -14.75
C ASN A 206 -18.41 -12.01 -14.89
N ILE A 207 -18.00 -11.64 -16.11
CA ILE A 207 -16.76 -10.89 -16.34
C ILE A 207 -16.81 -9.53 -15.65
N ASN A 208 -17.97 -8.88 -15.61
CA ASN A 208 -18.14 -7.59 -14.95
C ASN A 208 -18.10 -7.69 -13.43
N ASN A 209 -18.63 -8.77 -12.87
CA ASN A 209 -18.55 -9.02 -11.42
C ASN A 209 -17.11 -9.18 -10.95
N ASP A 210 -16.25 -9.84 -11.72
CA ASP A 210 -14.84 -9.96 -11.40
C ASP A 210 -14.14 -8.58 -11.43
N LYS A 211 -14.49 -7.74 -12.40
CA LYS A 211 -13.98 -6.36 -12.48
C LYS A 211 -14.51 -5.47 -11.35
N ILE A 212 -15.82 -5.50 -11.08
CA ILE A 212 -16.44 -4.75 -9.99
C ILE A 212 -15.86 -5.20 -8.66
N SER A 213 -15.72 -6.50 -8.45
CA SER A 213 -15.11 -7.06 -7.25
C SER A 213 -13.66 -6.59 -7.07
N GLY A 214 -12.89 -6.49 -8.17
CA GLY A 214 -11.53 -5.95 -8.17
C GLY A 214 -11.46 -4.50 -7.74
N VAL A 215 -12.38 -3.71 -8.24
CA VAL A 215 -12.50 -2.29 -7.88
C VAL A 215 -13.01 -2.11 -6.47
N ALA A 216 -13.95 -2.95 -6.04
CA ALA A 216 -14.43 -2.96 -4.66
C ALA A 216 -13.28 -3.17 -3.68
N ASP A 217 -12.39 -4.14 -3.92
CA ASP A 217 -11.20 -4.34 -3.09
C ASP A 217 -10.33 -3.07 -3.01
N LEU A 218 -10.06 -2.45 -4.15
CA LEU A 218 -9.20 -1.26 -4.21
C LEU A 218 -9.81 -0.07 -3.46
N GLN A 219 -11.12 0.13 -3.63
CA GLN A 219 -11.85 1.19 -2.95
C GLN A 219 -11.95 0.94 -1.45
N MET A 220 -12.18 -0.31 -1.04
CA MET A 220 -12.21 -0.67 0.38
C MET A 220 -10.86 -0.48 1.05
N ILE A 221 -9.76 -0.82 0.39
CA ILE A 221 -8.42 -0.56 0.94
C ILE A 221 -8.20 0.95 1.12
N GLY A 222 -8.59 1.77 0.15
CA GLY A 222 -8.54 3.22 0.25
C GLY A 222 -9.37 3.75 1.42
N LEU A 223 -10.61 3.32 1.52
CA LEU A 223 -11.53 3.67 2.60
C LEU A 223 -10.99 3.24 3.98
N ASN A 224 -10.49 2.03 4.09
CA ASN A 224 -9.92 1.47 5.32
C ASN A 224 -8.71 2.26 5.78
N ASN A 225 -7.81 2.62 4.87
CA ASN A 225 -6.66 3.44 5.18
C ASN A 225 -7.07 4.87 5.58
N LEU A 226 -8.07 5.46 4.92
CA LEU A 226 -8.65 6.75 5.34
C LEU A 226 -9.24 6.66 6.74
N ALA A 227 -10.08 5.66 7.00
CA ALA A 227 -10.68 5.44 8.31
C ALA A 227 -9.61 5.25 9.40
N LYS A 228 -8.56 4.50 9.10
CA LYS A 228 -7.42 4.32 10.00
C LYS A 228 -6.67 5.62 10.29
N VAL A 229 -6.42 6.45 9.25
CA VAL A 229 -5.83 7.79 9.43
C VAL A 229 -6.69 8.65 10.34
N GLU A 230 -7.99 8.68 10.13
CA GLU A 230 -8.91 9.46 10.97
C GLU A 230 -8.97 8.92 12.41
N GLY A 231 -8.90 7.59 12.58
CA GLY A 231 -8.77 6.96 13.89
C GLY A 231 -7.47 7.37 14.61
N ILE A 232 -6.35 7.44 13.89
CA ILE A 232 -5.07 7.93 14.43
C ILE A 232 -5.21 9.42 14.81
N LYS A 233 -5.75 10.27 13.93
CA LYS A 233 -5.95 11.70 14.19
C LYS A 233 -6.81 11.97 15.41
N ALA A 234 -7.81 11.13 15.68
CA ALA A 234 -8.69 11.29 16.83
C ALA A 234 -7.98 11.22 18.18
N ASN A 235 -6.78 10.64 18.24
CA ASN A 235 -6.02 10.44 19.46
C ASN A 235 -4.55 10.90 19.38
N ALA A 236 -4.07 11.32 18.22
CA ALA A 236 -2.69 11.72 17.98
C ALA A 236 -2.56 13.25 17.89
N ASP A 237 -1.32 13.74 18.03
CA ASP A 237 -0.99 15.16 17.89
C ASP A 237 -0.87 15.55 16.40
N ASP A 238 -0.87 16.86 16.11
CA ASP A 238 -0.80 17.41 14.73
C ASP A 238 0.47 16.98 13.98
N ASP A 239 1.55 16.68 14.70
CA ASP A 239 2.83 16.21 14.14
C ASP A 239 2.90 14.69 14.00
N ALA A 240 1.77 14.01 14.10
CA ALA A 240 1.69 12.57 14.00
C ALA A 240 2.25 12.07 12.66
N GLN A 241 3.08 11.06 12.74
CA GLN A 241 3.62 10.35 11.59
C GLN A 241 3.00 8.97 11.49
N VAL A 242 2.90 8.50 10.27
CA VAL A 242 2.58 7.11 9.94
C VAL A 242 3.69 6.52 9.11
N GLU A 243 3.87 5.23 9.21
CA GLU A 243 4.77 4.43 8.42
C GLU A 243 3.97 3.69 7.37
N PHE A 244 4.40 3.76 6.10
CA PHE A 244 3.81 2.98 5.01
C PHE A 244 4.22 1.52 5.14
N TRP A 245 3.26 0.63 5.11
CA TRP A 245 3.51 -0.79 5.23
C TRP A 245 2.98 -1.56 4.04
N ALA A 246 3.90 -2.02 3.20
CA ALA A 246 3.58 -2.90 2.08
C ALA A 246 3.67 -4.37 2.50
N VAL A 247 2.81 -5.19 1.91
CA VAL A 247 3.05 -6.64 1.90
C VAL A 247 4.14 -6.89 0.88
N THR A 248 5.32 -7.33 1.33
CA THR A 248 6.47 -7.59 0.47
C THR A 248 6.49 -9.06 0.05
N ASP A 249 5.82 -9.37 -1.04
CA ASP A 249 5.80 -10.70 -1.66
C ASP A 249 6.03 -10.58 -3.19
N GLU A 250 5.97 -11.70 -3.90
CA GLU A 250 6.16 -11.77 -5.36
C GLU A 250 5.15 -10.93 -6.17
N HIS A 251 4.03 -10.56 -5.57
CA HIS A 251 2.99 -9.72 -6.17
C HIS A 251 3.14 -8.23 -5.86
N SER A 252 4.10 -7.88 -5.00
CA SER A 252 4.34 -6.49 -4.61
C SER A 252 5.05 -5.73 -5.73
N THR A 253 4.54 -4.52 -6.03
CA THR A 253 5.20 -3.66 -7.00
C THR A 253 6.48 -3.08 -6.42
N GLU A 254 7.46 -2.77 -7.29
CA GLU A 254 8.70 -2.09 -6.90
C GLU A 254 8.42 -0.79 -6.14
N MET A 255 7.35 -0.09 -6.52
CA MET A 255 6.91 1.11 -5.82
C MET A 255 6.50 0.83 -4.38
N CYS A 256 5.65 -0.18 -4.15
CA CYS A 256 5.24 -0.55 -2.80
C CYS A 256 6.44 -1.03 -1.96
N GLN A 257 7.35 -1.77 -2.58
CA GLN A 257 8.57 -2.22 -1.92
C GLN A 257 9.48 -1.06 -1.55
N SER A 258 9.69 -0.09 -2.46
CA SER A 258 10.52 1.09 -2.19
C SER A 258 9.94 2.03 -1.13
N MET A 259 8.62 2.04 -0.97
CA MET A 259 7.95 2.86 0.03
C MET A 259 7.79 2.14 1.38
N ASN A 260 8.03 0.84 1.44
CA ASN A 260 7.85 0.07 2.66
C ASN A 260 8.73 0.62 3.79
N MET A 261 8.11 0.88 4.94
CA MET A 261 8.71 1.52 6.12
C MET A 261 9.03 3.02 5.99
N MET A 262 8.72 3.67 4.87
CA MET A 262 8.84 5.13 4.80
C MET A 262 7.83 5.81 5.73
N ARG A 263 8.25 6.93 6.33
CA ARG A 263 7.45 7.70 7.29
C ARG A 263 6.91 8.96 6.67
N PHE A 264 5.68 9.27 7.01
CA PHE A 264 4.94 10.39 6.45
C PHE A 264 4.14 11.10 7.52
N TYR A 265 4.09 12.43 7.44
CA TYR A 265 3.19 13.22 8.26
C TYR A 265 1.75 13.07 7.78
N ILE A 266 0.82 12.95 8.72
CA ILE A 266 -0.61 12.83 8.40
C ILE A 266 -1.18 14.18 7.96
N ASN A 267 -0.79 15.27 8.61
CA ASN A 267 -1.37 16.60 8.43
C ASN A 267 -0.47 17.58 7.68
N LYS A 268 0.80 17.25 7.44
CA LYS A 268 1.78 18.11 6.77
C LYS A 268 2.06 17.64 5.35
N GLU A 269 2.65 18.53 4.55
CA GLU A 269 3.13 18.18 3.21
C GLU A 269 4.32 17.23 3.33
N ASN A 270 4.23 16.12 2.60
CA ASN A 270 5.32 15.17 2.44
C ASN A 270 5.97 15.38 1.08
N LYS A 271 7.31 15.37 1.06
CA LYS A 271 8.11 15.51 -0.15
C LYS A 271 9.03 14.30 -0.24
N PHE A 272 8.92 13.54 -1.31
CA PHE A 272 9.75 12.37 -1.54
C PHE A 272 9.82 12.05 -3.03
N ASP A 273 10.83 11.31 -3.43
CA ASP A 273 10.95 10.80 -4.78
C ASP A 273 10.36 9.40 -4.85
N ARG A 274 9.64 9.12 -5.91
CA ARG A 274 8.95 7.88 -6.12
C ARG A 274 9.16 7.35 -7.52
N TYR A 275 9.31 6.05 -7.64
CA TYR A 275 9.28 5.38 -8.93
C TYR A 275 7.88 5.47 -9.55
N TRP A 276 7.85 5.95 -10.78
CA TRP A 276 6.63 6.09 -11.56
C TRP A 276 6.86 5.59 -12.98
N GLY A 277 5.93 4.81 -13.53
CA GLY A 277 6.01 4.36 -14.91
C GLY A 277 4.83 3.51 -15.33
N ASN A 278 4.58 3.47 -16.62
CA ASN A 278 3.50 2.69 -17.22
C ASN A 278 3.89 1.23 -17.48
N SER A 279 5.16 0.89 -17.31
CA SER A 279 5.67 -0.48 -17.42
C SER A 279 6.96 -0.64 -16.61
N LYS A 280 7.37 -1.89 -16.33
CA LYS A 280 8.66 -2.18 -15.67
C LYS A 280 9.89 -1.58 -16.40
N LYS A 281 9.74 -1.28 -17.71
CA LYS A 281 10.83 -0.74 -18.54
C LYS A 281 10.92 0.78 -18.52
N ASP A 282 9.83 1.48 -18.12
CA ASP A 282 9.72 2.94 -18.21
C ASP A 282 9.61 3.59 -16.83
N VAL A 283 10.12 2.93 -15.81
CA VAL A 283 10.07 3.44 -14.44
C VAL A 283 11.04 4.61 -14.30
N LYS A 284 10.52 5.77 -13.94
CA LYS A 284 11.30 6.97 -13.65
C LYS A 284 11.08 7.43 -12.21
N LEU A 285 12.13 7.92 -11.59
CA LEU A 285 12.03 8.57 -10.29
C LEU A 285 11.41 9.96 -10.48
N MET A 286 10.29 10.21 -9.81
CA MET A 286 9.58 11.49 -9.89
C MET A 286 9.35 12.08 -8.51
N PRO A 287 9.56 13.38 -8.33
CA PRO A 287 9.26 14.05 -7.08
C PRO A 287 7.77 14.08 -6.81
N VAL A 288 7.39 13.70 -5.60
CA VAL A 288 6.00 13.74 -5.14
C VAL A 288 5.88 14.73 -4.00
N ARG A 289 4.85 15.58 -4.08
CA ARG A 289 4.44 16.47 -3.00
C ARG A 289 2.99 16.19 -2.69
N VAL A 290 2.73 15.71 -1.49
CA VAL A 290 1.37 15.35 -1.09
C VAL A 290 1.12 15.72 0.37
N LYS A 291 -0.02 16.35 0.64
CA LYS A 291 -0.46 16.63 2.00
C LYS A 291 -1.15 15.40 2.55
N GLY A 292 -0.60 14.86 3.63
CA GLY A 292 -1.03 13.57 4.16
C GLY A 292 -0.78 12.44 3.16
N LEU A 293 -0.57 11.24 3.64
CA LEU A 293 -0.32 10.10 2.79
C LEU A 293 -1.26 8.96 3.14
N VAL A 294 -2.10 8.57 2.18
CA VAL A 294 -3.08 7.50 2.36
C VAL A 294 -2.99 6.53 1.18
N PRO A 295 -2.52 5.28 1.42
CA PRO A 295 -2.50 4.26 0.39
C PRO A 295 -3.88 4.03 -0.23
N GLY A 296 -3.93 3.95 -1.55
CA GLY A 296 -5.16 3.77 -2.31
C GLY A 296 -5.94 5.07 -2.60
N ILE A 297 -5.55 6.20 -2.00
CA ILE A 297 -6.22 7.51 -2.20
C ILE A 297 -5.31 8.50 -2.93
N ASN A 298 -4.18 8.88 -2.33
CA ASN A 298 -3.26 9.84 -2.91
C ASN A 298 -1.86 9.26 -3.18
N LEU A 299 -1.68 7.98 -2.90
CA LEU A 299 -0.63 7.15 -3.43
C LEU A 299 -1.24 6.22 -4.46
N PRO A 300 -1.13 6.54 -5.74
CA PRO A 300 -1.64 5.63 -6.75
C PRO A 300 -0.80 4.35 -6.73
N PRO A 301 -1.43 3.18 -6.73
CA PRO A 301 -0.78 2.02 -7.31
C PRO A 301 -0.43 2.38 -8.76
N ILE A 302 0.68 1.88 -9.29
CA ILE A 302 0.94 1.98 -10.73
C ILE A 302 -0.30 1.42 -11.43
N MET A 303 -0.84 2.17 -12.38
CA MET A 303 -2.08 1.85 -13.09
C MET A 303 -1.98 0.60 -13.97
N TYR A 304 -1.69 -0.53 -13.36
CA TYR A 304 -2.00 -1.80 -13.97
C TYR A 304 -3.31 -2.28 -13.36
N TYR A 305 -4.31 -2.47 -14.16
CA TYR A 305 -5.66 -2.98 -13.87
C TYR A 305 -5.69 -4.32 -13.10
N TRP A 306 -4.52 -4.87 -12.74
CA TRP A 306 -4.31 -6.18 -12.14
C TRP A 306 -3.66 -6.17 -10.77
N HIS A 307 -3.20 -5.02 -10.28
CA HIS A 307 -2.45 -4.96 -9.03
C HIS A 307 -3.29 -4.34 -7.91
N TRP A 308 -3.72 -5.18 -7.05
CA TRP A 308 -4.43 -4.89 -5.82
C TRP A 308 -3.47 -4.26 -4.82
N CYS A 309 -3.72 -3.02 -4.43
CA CYS A 309 -2.93 -2.39 -3.37
C CYS A 309 -3.23 -3.10 -2.05
N ARG A 310 -2.24 -3.77 -1.47
CA ARG A 310 -2.33 -4.40 -0.13
C ARG A 310 -1.55 -3.61 0.91
N SER A 311 -1.21 -2.37 0.61
CA SER A 311 -0.46 -1.51 1.51
C SER A 311 -1.39 -0.87 2.54
N THR A 312 -0.86 -0.66 3.73
CA THR A 312 -1.54 0.03 4.82
C THR A 312 -0.56 0.99 5.51
N ILE A 313 -1.02 1.63 6.56
CA ILE A 313 -0.22 2.53 7.37
C ILE A 313 -0.21 2.07 8.83
N ARG A 314 0.83 2.45 9.56
CA ARG A 314 0.94 2.30 11.00
C ARG A 314 1.28 3.63 11.65
N TYR A 315 0.72 3.87 12.81
CA TYR A 315 1.09 5.02 13.60
C TYR A 315 2.53 4.89 14.12
N VAL A 316 3.29 5.97 13.99
CA VAL A 316 4.62 6.10 14.57
C VAL A 316 4.50 7.01 15.79
N PRO A 317 4.65 6.49 17.01
CA PRO A 317 4.57 7.33 18.19
C PRO A 317 5.67 8.40 18.16
N PRO A 318 5.36 9.67 18.53
CA PRO A 318 6.38 10.70 18.68
C PRO A 318 7.45 10.24 19.62
N VAL A 319 8.70 10.56 19.29
CA VAL A 319 9.86 10.20 20.13
C VAL A 319 9.71 10.71 21.58
N GLU A 320 9.04 11.85 21.76
CA GLU A 320 8.76 12.42 23.08
C GLU A 320 7.75 11.63 23.93
N LYS A 321 6.82 10.90 23.29
CA LYS A 321 5.85 10.05 23.98
C LYS A 321 6.40 8.66 24.35
N LEU A 322 7.56 8.29 23.82
CA LEU A 322 8.33 7.13 24.32
C LEU A 322 8.94 7.42 25.70
N GLY A 323 8.36 8.36 26.43
CA GLY A 323 8.65 8.74 27.80
C GLY A 323 10.04 9.34 27.94
N LYS A 324 10.15 10.53 28.49
CA LYS A 324 11.27 10.89 29.38
C LYS A 324 11.25 9.90 30.54
N THR A 325 11.52 8.64 30.30
CA THR A 325 12.01 7.75 31.31
C THR A 325 13.39 8.29 31.57
N GLU A 326 13.59 8.96 32.71
CA GLU A 326 14.89 9.15 33.28
C GLU A 326 15.60 7.81 33.17
N TYR A 327 16.60 7.77 32.30
CA TYR A 327 17.40 6.60 32.03
C TYR A 327 18.36 6.39 33.23
N ASN A 328 17.79 6.03 34.34
CA ASN A 328 18.55 5.46 35.45
C ASN A 328 18.87 4.02 35.06
N LEU A 329 20.03 3.86 34.51
CA LEU A 329 20.61 2.62 34.07
C LEU A 329 21.02 1.76 35.21
N ASP A 330 20.06 1.03 35.67
CA ASP A 330 20.34 -0.18 36.41
C ASP A 330 20.42 -1.34 35.38
N ILE A 331 21.67 -1.74 35.05
CA ILE A 331 21.98 -2.95 34.27
C ILE A 331 21.15 -4.21 34.70
N PRO A 332 20.62 -4.28 35.94
CA PRO A 332 19.73 -5.35 36.38
C PRO A 332 18.46 -5.56 35.56
N LYS A 333 18.01 -4.61 34.72
CA LYS A 333 16.76 -4.72 33.96
C LYS A 333 16.93 -5.33 32.57
N ILE A 334 18.14 -5.54 32.10
CA ILE A 334 18.41 -6.34 30.89
C ILE A 334 18.19 -7.80 31.24
N SER A 335 17.52 -8.58 30.37
CA SER A 335 17.31 -9.99 30.63
C SER A 335 18.63 -10.68 30.98
N LYS A 336 18.58 -11.64 31.88
CA LYS A 336 19.77 -12.34 32.40
C LYS A 336 20.63 -12.90 31.26
N ASP A 337 19.99 -13.30 30.17
CA ASP A 337 20.63 -13.89 29.00
C ASP A 337 21.42 -12.86 28.19
N ILE A 338 20.85 -11.66 27.96
CA ILE A 338 21.56 -10.56 27.29
C ILE A 338 22.73 -10.07 28.15
N LYS A 339 22.56 -10.05 29.48
CA LYS A 339 23.61 -9.69 30.40
C LYS A 339 24.79 -10.66 30.33
N GLN A 340 24.56 -11.95 30.23
CA GLN A 340 25.63 -12.95 30.03
C GLN A 340 26.41 -12.72 28.75
N VAL A 341 25.71 -12.44 27.65
CA VAL A 341 26.32 -12.14 26.35
C VAL A 341 27.17 -10.87 26.42
N LEU A 342 26.69 -9.81 27.11
CA LEU A 342 27.41 -8.55 27.26
C LEU A 342 28.60 -8.61 28.21
N ILE A 343 28.55 -9.44 29.26
CA ILE A 343 29.65 -9.62 30.23
C ILE A 343 30.84 -10.35 29.59
N SER A 344 30.60 -11.23 28.59
CA SER A 344 31.66 -11.94 27.91
C SER A 344 32.50 -11.05 27.00
N THR A 345 32.08 -9.82 26.70
CA THR A 345 32.71 -8.92 25.75
C THR A 345 33.50 -7.82 26.46
N LYS A 346 34.77 -7.61 26.09
CA LYS A 346 35.59 -6.48 26.60
C LYS A 346 35.13 -5.17 25.96
N LEU A 347 34.11 -4.54 26.51
CA LEU A 347 33.59 -3.26 26.01
C LEU A 347 34.48 -2.09 26.44
N ASN A 348 34.80 -1.17 25.51
CA ASN A 348 35.44 0.09 25.87
C ASN A 348 34.46 1.06 26.56
N SER A 349 34.97 2.12 27.15
CA SER A 349 34.16 3.05 27.95
C SER A 349 33.08 3.78 27.17
N ASN A 350 33.30 4.07 25.86
CA ASN A 350 32.33 4.74 25.04
C ASN A 350 31.15 3.83 24.72
N VAL A 351 31.44 2.59 24.33
CA VAL A 351 30.45 1.57 24.06
C VAL A 351 29.64 1.20 25.30
N LYS A 352 30.32 1.05 26.46
CA LYS A 352 29.62 0.84 27.75
C LYS A 352 28.61 1.95 28.04
N ARG A 353 29.02 3.21 27.84
CA ARG A 353 28.13 4.35 28.05
C ARG A 353 26.96 4.34 27.07
N LEU A 354 27.21 4.04 25.77
CA LEU A 354 26.17 3.92 24.75
C LEU A 354 25.18 2.81 25.14
N PHE A 355 25.67 1.62 25.44
CA PHE A 355 24.82 0.49 25.83
C PHE A 355 24.02 0.83 27.09
N ASN A 356 24.69 1.44 28.05
CA ASN A 356 24.04 1.93 29.24
C ASN A 356 22.94 2.95 28.93
N LYS A 357 23.08 3.81 27.97
CA LYS A 357 22.11 4.84 27.61
C LYS A 357 20.91 4.28 26.80
N TYR A 358 21.11 3.30 25.98
CA TYR A 358 20.12 2.87 24.99
C TYR A 358 19.60 1.43 25.16
N LEU A 359 20.36 0.52 25.76
CA LEU A 359 19.90 -0.84 26.06
C LEU A 359 19.20 -0.88 27.43
N THR A 360 17.89 -0.89 27.38
CA THR A 360 17.05 -1.14 28.56
C THR A 360 16.42 -2.51 28.45
N GLY A 361 15.96 -3.13 29.51
CA GLY A 361 15.33 -4.44 29.49
C GLY A 361 14.10 -4.56 28.60
N ASN A 362 13.60 -3.43 28.09
CA ASN A 362 12.48 -3.38 27.15
C ASN A 362 12.92 -3.23 25.68
N ASN A 363 14.17 -2.84 25.41
CA ASN A 363 14.66 -2.49 24.08
C ASN A 363 15.53 -3.57 23.44
N ALA A 364 15.91 -4.61 24.18
CA ALA A 364 16.67 -5.74 23.67
C ALA A 364 16.00 -7.06 24.08
N LYS A 365 15.95 -8.03 23.17
CA LYS A 365 15.27 -9.30 23.37
C LYS A 365 16.03 -10.43 22.67
N ILE A 366 16.16 -11.57 23.36
CA ILE A 366 16.62 -12.81 22.72
C ILE A 366 15.47 -13.38 21.89
N ASP A 367 15.74 -13.70 20.64
CA ASP A 367 14.84 -14.39 19.72
C ASP A 367 15.60 -15.46 18.93
N ASN A 368 15.53 -16.68 19.40
CA ASN A 368 16.23 -17.81 18.80
C ASN A 368 15.70 -18.24 17.43
N ASN A 369 14.57 -17.68 16.99
CA ASN A 369 13.98 -17.93 15.66
C ASN A 369 14.32 -16.83 14.65
N LEU A 370 15.10 -15.83 15.04
CA LEU A 370 15.53 -14.79 14.13
C LEU A 370 16.46 -15.41 13.06
N ASN A 371 16.20 -15.09 11.80
CA ASN A 371 16.96 -15.60 10.66
C ASN A 371 18.26 -14.82 10.37
N VAL A 372 18.63 -13.92 11.25
CA VAL A 372 19.89 -13.15 11.24
C VAL A 372 20.43 -13.11 12.67
N PRO A 373 21.73 -12.91 12.88
CA PRO A 373 22.31 -12.88 14.23
C PRO A 373 21.77 -11.77 15.11
N MET A 374 21.49 -10.59 14.53
CA MET A 374 20.99 -9.42 15.23
C MET A 374 20.22 -8.50 14.28
N ARG A 375 19.23 -7.81 14.81
CA ARG A 375 18.45 -6.83 14.04
C ARG A 375 17.74 -5.84 14.97
N TYR A 376 17.82 -4.56 14.63
CA TYR A 376 16.91 -3.56 15.16
C TYR A 376 15.56 -3.62 14.42
N SER A 377 14.48 -3.73 15.16
CA SER A 377 13.11 -3.67 14.63
C SER A 377 12.52 -2.29 14.89
N VAL A 378 12.28 -1.55 13.81
CA VAL A 378 11.66 -0.22 13.87
C VAL A 378 10.26 -0.29 14.45
N SER A 379 9.49 -1.33 14.06
CA SER A 379 8.08 -1.49 14.46
C SER A 379 7.88 -1.64 15.98
N ASP A 380 8.83 -2.29 16.65
CA ASP A 380 8.75 -2.58 18.09
C ASP A 380 9.70 -1.71 18.88
N ASN A 381 10.58 -0.98 18.18
CA ASN A 381 11.68 -0.22 18.75
C ASN A 381 12.57 -1.10 19.65
N LYS A 382 12.91 -2.30 19.14
CA LYS A 382 13.68 -3.31 19.86
C LYS A 382 14.83 -3.87 19.03
N ILE A 383 15.90 -4.23 19.72
CA ILE A 383 16.99 -5.01 19.13
C ILE A 383 16.72 -6.47 19.47
N TYR A 384 16.62 -7.30 18.44
CA TYR A 384 16.50 -8.75 18.54
C TYR A 384 17.85 -9.38 18.34
N ILE A 385 18.19 -10.36 19.18
CA ILE A 385 19.48 -11.05 19.18
C ILE A 385 19.21 -12.55 19.14
N ASN A 386 19.81 -13.25 18.16
CA ASN A 386 19.82 -14.70 18.10
C ASN A 386 21.23 -15.24 18.38
N PRO A 387 21.57 -15.54 19.63
CA PRO A 387 22.89 -16.05 19.99
C PRO A 387 23.16 -17.47 19.45
N ASN A 388 22.12 -18.18 19.02
CA ASN A 388 22.22 -19.53 18.42
C ASN A 388 22.31 -19.50 16.89
N HIS A 389 22.31 -18.32 16.26
CA HIS A 389 22.49 -18.24 14.81
C HIS A 389 23.88 -18.75 14.40
N PRO A 390 24.02 -19.55 13.34
CA PRO A 390 25.32 -20.10 12.92
C PRO A 390 26.40 -19.05 12.72
N ASP A 391 26.01 -17.88 12.21
CA ASP A 391 26.94 -16.78 11.92
C ASP A 391 27.26 -15.93 13.14
N PHE A 392 26.55 -16.09 14.27
CA PHE A 392 26.75 -15.28 15.47
C PHE A 392 28.20 -15.32 16.00
N LYS A 393 28.89 -16.45 15.81
CA LYS A 393 30.28 -16.65 16.21
C LYS A 393 31.30 -15.79 15.43
N TYR A 394 30.91 -15.32 14.22
CA TYR A 394 31.76 -14.47 13.37
C TYR A 394 31.55 -12.98 13.64
N TYR A 395 30.51 -12.64 14.41
CA TYR A 395 30.17 -11.25 14.71
C TYR A 395 30.98 -10.73 15.90
N ASP A 396 31.62 -9.56 15.74
CA ASP A 396 32.01 -8.78 16.91
C ASP A 396 30.73 -8.22 17.55
N LEU A 397 30.39 -8.80 18.70
CA LEU A 397 29.16 -8.44 19.40
C LEU A 397 29.10 -6.95 19.76
N SER A 398 30.24 -6.34 20.08
CA SER A 398 30.33 -4.93 20.44
C SER A 398 30.02 -4.04 19.22
N GLU A 399 30.60 -4.35 18.07
CA GLU A 399 30.37 -3.61 16.84
C GLU A 399 28.95 -3.82 16.33
N SER A 400 28.47 -5.06 16.28
CA SER A 400 27.11 -5.36 15.79
C SER A 400 26.04 -4.74 16.66
N LEU A 401 26.18 -4.81 17.99
CA LEU A 401 25.20 -4.19 18.89
C LEU A 401 25.25 -2.67 18.84
N THR A 402 26.44 -2.09 18.66
CA THR A 402 26.59 -0.65 18.42
C THR A 402 25.90 -0.24 17.12
N HIS A 403 26.07 -0.99 16.05
CA HIS A 403 25.42 -0.79 14.75
C HIS A 403 23.89 -0.71 14.91
N GLU A 404 23.28 -1.70 15.58
CA GLU A 404 21.82 -1.73 15.79
C GLU A 404 21.33 -0.59 16.70
N ILE A 405 22.13 -0.15 17.67
CA ILE A 405 21.81 1.02 18.49
C ILE A 405 21.89 2.31 17.66
N ILE A 406 22.82 2.42 16.75
CA ILE A 406 22.90 3.60 15.87
C ILE A 406 21.67 3.66 14.97
N HIS A 407 21.20 2.54 14.41
CA HIS A 407 19.92 2.50 13.71
C HIS A 407 18.76 2.95 14.60
N MET A 408 18.71 2.51 15.86
CA MET A 408 17.70 2.95 16.80
C MET A 408 17.78 4.46 17.07
N ILE A 409 18.96 5.02 17.22
CA ILE A 409 19.19 6.47 17.42
C ILE A 409 18.78 7.23 16.16
N ASP A 410 19.17 6.75 15.00
CA ASP A 410 18.86 7.35 13.71
C ASP A 410 17.37 7.45 13.48
N VAL A 411 16.67 6.33 13.62
CA VAL A 411 15.23 6.26 13.47
C VAL A 411 14.48 7.18 14.43
N ARG A 412 14.97 7.32 15.67
CA ARG A 412 14.34 8.19 16.68
C ARG A 412 14.52 9.68 16.41
N ASN A 413 15.59 10.06 15.73
CA ASN A 413 16.01 11.46 15.60
C ASN A 413 16.10 11.94 14.16
N ASN A 414 15.84 11.05 13.17
CA ASN A 414 15.95 11.30 11.73
C ASN A 414 17.31 11.97 11.38
N ILE A 415 18.40 11.35 11.84
CA ILE A 415 19.74 11.95 11.73
C ILE A 415 20.27 11.78 10.32
N SER A 416 20.12 10.58 9.73
CA SER A 416 20.56 10.28 8.38
C SER A 416 19.87 11.17 7.33
N ASP A 417 18.62 11.58 7.56
CA ASP A 417 17.89 12.50 6.68
C ASP A 417 18.55 13.89 6.58
N LYS A 418 19.44 14.23 7.53
CA LYS A 418 20.21 15.48 7.56
C LYS A 418 21.61 15.32 6.95
N LEU A 419 21.95 14.07 6.60
CA LEU A 419 23.26 13.74 6.08
C LEU A 419 23.28 13.99 4.55
N ASN A 420 23.76 15.15 4.15
CA ASN A 420 23.94 15.45 2.72
C ASN A 420 25.34 14.99 2.29
N ILE A 421 25.45 13.82 1.65
CA ILE A 421 26.71 13.16 1.28
C ILE A 421 26.81 12.76 -0.19
N ASP A 422 25.87 13.16 -1.04
CA ASP A 422 25.83 12.75 -2.46
C ASP A 422 27.16 12.98 -3.21
N ASN A 423 27.77 14.14 -3.00
CA ASN A 423 29.03 14.47 -3.64
C ASN A 423 30.21 13.63 -3.12
N GLU A 424 30.25 13.41 -1.81
CA GLU A 424 31.25 12.59 -1.14
C GLU A 424 31.11 11.12 -1.54
N LEU A 425 29.87 10.61 -1.54
CA LEU A 425 29.54 9.25 -1.95
C LEU A 425 29.95 8.99 -3.40
N ARG A 426 29.70 9.97 -4.29
CA ARG A 426 30.12 9.91 -5.68
C ARG A 426 31.65 9.82 -5.82
N ARG A 427 32.39 10.65 -5.05
CA ARG A 427 33.87 10.60 -5.06
C ARG A 427 34.41 9.27 -4.56
N ALA A 428 33.86 8.78 -3.45
CA ALA A 428 34.24 7.48 -2.90
C ALA A 428 33.98 6.33 -3.90
N ARG A 429 32.81 6.33 -4.52
CA ARG A 429 32.42 5.37 -5.54
C ARG A 429 33.37 5.38 -6.74
N LEU A 430 33.70 6.56 -7.28
CA LEU A 430 34.61 6.70 -8.40
C LEU A 430 36.01 6.16 -8.07
N GLN A 431 36.54 6.42 -6.88
CA GLN A 431 37.82 5.88 -6.46
C GLN A 431 37.81 4.35 -6.35
N ILE A 432 36.72 3.79 -5.79
CA ILE A 432 36.57 2.35 -5.65
C ILE A 432 36.40 1.69 -7.02
N ASP A 433 35.63 2.27 -7.93
CA ASP A 433 35.43 1.75 -9.29
C ASP A 433 36.74 1.73 -10.11
N VAL A 434 37.60 2.73 -9.93
CA VAL A 434 38.92 2.79 -10.60
C VAL A 434 39.87 1.72 -10.06
N ASP A 435 39.86 1.47 -8.77
CA ASP A 435 40.75 0.52 -8.08
C ASP A 435 40.00 -0.77 -7.65
N GLU A 436 38.98 -1.20 -8.38
CA GLU A 436 38.05 -2.28 -7.98
C GLU A 436 38.75 -3.55 -7.50
N ASP A 437 39.69 -4.08 -8.31
CA ASP A 437 40.45 -5.29 -7.98
C ASP A 437 41.23 -5.14 -6.67
N LYS A 438 41.78 -3.97 -6.41
CA LYS A 438 42.50 -3.68 -5.17
C LYS A 438 41.61 -3.83 -3.95
N TYR A 439 40.37 -3.31 -4.03
CA TYR A 439 39.44 -3.37 -2.90
C TYR A 439 38.79 -4.75 -2.73
N ILE A 440 38.55 -5.48 -3.84
CA ILE A 440 38.12 -6.88 -3.77
C ILE A 440 39.22 -7.72 -3.09
N ASN A 441 40.49 -7.56 -3.50
CA ASN A 441 41.61 -8.26 -2.89
C ASN A 441 41.81 -7.87 -1.41
N LEU A 442 41.62 -6.60 -1.07
CA LEU A 442 41.65 -6.14 0.32
C LEU A 442 40.64 -6.88 1.18
N LEU A 443 39.34 -6.88 0.75
CA LEU A 443 38.23 -7.50 1.48
C LEU A 443 38.31 -9.03 1.52
N SER A 444 39.00 -9.66 0.55
CA SER A 444 39.22 -11.10 0.51
C SER A 444 40.51 -11.53 1.24
N SER A 445 41.29 -10.60 1.77
CA SER A 445 42.48 -10.90 2.53
C SER A 445 42.16 -11.48 3.90
N SER A 446 43.01 -12.40 4.41
CA SER A 446 42.85 -13.01 5.73
C SER A 446 42.73 -11.99 6.90
N LYS A 447 43.15 -10.74 6.67
CA LYS A 447 43.02 -9.68 7.64
C LYS A 447 41.60 -9.07 7.69
N TYR A 448 40.88 -9.05 6.56
CA TYR A 448 39.61 -8.33 6.42
C TYR A 448 38.44 -9.20 5.95
N GLU A 449 38.66 -10.49 5.62
CA GLU A 449 37.63 -11.40 5.12
C GLU A 449 36.44 -11.56 6.09
N ASP A 450 36.68 -11.44 7.39
CA ASP A 450 35.66 -11.47 8.44
C ASP A 450 35.26 -10.07 8.96
N ASN A 451 35.75 -8.98 8.35
CA ASN A 451 35.40 -7.63 8.75
C ASN A 451 34.06 -7.20 8.12
N MET A 452 32.99 -7.49 8.83
CA MET A 452 31.62 -7.23 8.39
C MET A 452 31.34 -5.74 8.19
N THR A 453 31.78 -4.90 9.13
CA THR A 453 31.59 -3.45 9.08
C THR A 453 32.21 -2.87 7.81
N LEU A 454 33.44 -3.29 7.48
CA LEU A 454 34.13 -2.83 6.28
C LEU A 454 33.45 -3.37 4.99
N SER A 455 33.10 -4.66 4.99
CA SER A 455 32.40 -5.30 3.86
C SER A 455 31.09 -4.58 3.54
N ASP A 456 30.30 -4.24 4.55
CA ASP A 456 29.01 -3.57 4.36
C ASP A 456 29.15 -2.09 3.95
N ILE A 457 30.19 -1.40 4.44
CA ILE A 457 30.52 -0.04 3.96
C ILE A 457 30.79 -0.05 2.45
N PHE A 458 31.63 -0.99 1.96
CA PHE A 458 31.91 -1.09 0.53
C PHE A 458 30.69 -1.50 -0.27
N SER A 459 29.91 -2.44 0.23
CA SER A 459 28.64 -2.85 -0.36
C SER A 459 27.67 -1.67 -0.50
N ALA A 460 27.53 -0.85 0.53
CA ALA A 460 26.67 0.35 0.50
C ALA A 460 27.15 1.37 -0.53
N ILE A 461 28.44 1.68 -0.58
CA ILE A 461 29.01 2.66 -1.51
C ILE A 461 28.83 2.21 -2.95
N THR A 462 29.03 0.92 -3.25
CA THR A 462 29.07 0.36 -4.61
C THR A 462 27.78 -0.31 -5.05
N ASN A 463 26.72 -0.20 -4.26
CA ASN A 463 25.44 -0.90 -4.47
C ASN A 463 25.62 -2.43 -4.58
N GLY A 464 26.49 -2.99 -3.76
CA GLY A 464 26.77 -4.42 -3.71
C GLY A 464 27.74 -4.93 -4.76
N LYS A 465 28.39 -4.05 -5.54
CA LYS A 465 29.37 -4.44 -6.57
C LYS A 465 30.69 -4.91 -5.93
N VAL A 466 31.16 -4.21 -4.93
CA VAL A 466 32.37 -4.54 -4.16
C VAL A 466 31.96 -4.85 -2.72
N SER A 467 32.27 -6.03 -2.24
CA SER A 467 31.94 -6.49 -0.90
C SER A 467 32.85 -7.65 -0.47
N GLY A 468 32.95 -7.90 0.83
CA GLY A 468 33.55 -9.11 1.39
C GLY A 468 32.53 -10.24 1.55
N ASN A 469 32.77 -11.12 2.53
CA ASN A 469 31.91 -12.29 2.80
C ASN A 469 30.53 -11.93 3.34
N TYR A 470 30.36 -10.73 3.90
CA TYR A 470 29.14 -10.26 4.52
C TYR A 470 28.63 -9.04 3.77
N MET A 471 27.44 -9.14 3.20
CA MET A 471 26.87 -8.03 2.43
C MET A 471 25.35 -8.08 2.41
N HIS A 472 24.76 -6.93 2.28
CA HIS A 472 23.41 -6.82 1.76
C HIS A 472 23.42 -7.09 0.24
N SER A 473 22.36 -7.71 -0.28
CA SER A 473 22.25 -7.95 -1.72
C SER A 473 22.24 -6.63 -2.50
N SER A 474 22.68 -6.65 -3.75
CA SER A 474 22.59 -5.46 -4.64
C SER A 474 21.17 -4.90 -4.70
N LYS A 475 20.18 -5.77 -4.63
CA LYS A 475 18.76 -5.38 -4.57
C LYS A 475 18.44 -4.55 -3.32
N TYR A 476 19.05 -4.84 -2.18
CA TYR A 476 18.84 -4.07 -0.95
C TYR A 476 19.21 -2.59 -1.11
N TRP A 477 20.30 -2.30 -1.83
CA TRP A 477 20.80 -0.94 -2.04
C TRP A 477 20.04 -0.18 -3.13
N ILE A 478 19.59 -0.90 -4.16
CA ILE A 478 18.87 -0.30 -5.30
C ILE A 478 17.43 0.03 -4.94
N ASP A 479 16.81 -0.79 -4.08
CA ASP A 479 15.40 -0.66 -3.71
C ASP A 479 15.11 0.59 -2.86
N ASP A 480 16.11 1.10 -2.11
CA ASP A 480 15.96 2.28 -1.27
C ASP A 480 17.31 2.96 -1.05
N SER A 481 17.55 4.06 -1.75
CA SER A 481 18.80 4.82 -1.65
C SER A 481 19.04 5.42 -0.25
N THR A 482 17.99 5.64 0.55
CA THR A 482 18.14 6.17 1.93
C THR A 482 18.77 5.16 2.88
N ARG A 483 18.82 3.88 2.48
CA ARG A 483 19.52 2.84 3.25
C ARG A 483 21.02 3.06 3.25
N ILE A 484 21.56 3.64 2.18
CA ILE A 484 23.00 3.90 2.08
C ILE A 484 23.45 4.82 3.20
N GLU A 485 22.77 5.94 3.43
CA GLU A 485 23.09 6.87 4.50
C GLU A 485 22.94 6.25 5.87
N LYS A 486 21.89 5.44 6.08
CA LYS A 486 21.61 4.76 7.34
C LYS A 486 22.66 3.70 7.66
N GLU A 487 22.97 2.84 6.71
CA GLU A 487 23.97 1.78 6.88
C GLU A 487 25.40 2.35 6.99
N LEU A 488 25.75 3.34 6.16
CA LEU A 488 27.03 4.02 6.31
C LEU A 488 27.16 4.68 7.67
N SER A 489 26.11 5.34 8.17
CA SER A 489 26.10 5.95 9.49
C SER A 489 26.27 4.90 10.60
N ALA A 490 25.52 3.80 10.53
CA ALA A 490 25.59 2.73 11.52
C ALA A 490 26.96 2.06 11.55
N ASN A 491 27.51 1.73 10.40
CA ASN A 491 28.81 1.08 10.27
C ASN A 491 29.98 2.00 10.66
N ILE A 492 29.97 3.26 10.20
CA ILE A 492 31.00 4.26 10.54
C ILE A 492 30.98 4.56 12.04
N MET A 493 29.82 4.79 12.63
CA MET A 493 29.72 5.05 14.07
C MET A 493 30.08 3.82 14.89
N SER A 494 29.75 2.62 14.43
CA SER A 494 30.17 1.38 15.07
C SER A 494 31.68 1.27 15.12
N ALA A 495 32.36 1.44 13.98
CA ALA A 495 33.83 1.43 13.92
C ALA A 495 34.45 2.52 14.80
N TYR A 496 33.88 3.74 14.77
CA TYR A 496 34.38 4.89 15.53
C TYR A 496 34.28 4.67 17.05
N LEU A 497 33.11 4.26 17.54
CA LEU A 497 32.87 4.08 18.97
C LEU A 497 33.61 2.86 19.53
N ASN A 498 33.76 1.79 18.76
CA ASN A 498 34.53 0.62 19.14
C ASN A 498 36.05 0.82 18.97
N LYS A 499 36.49 1.93 18.37
CA LYS A 499 37.91 2.21 18.08
C LYS A 499 38.54 1.16 17.17
N ASN A 500 37.77 0.68 16.18
CA ASN A 500 38.28 -0.23 15.16
C ASN A 500 39.21 0.51 14.20
N GLN A 501 40.49 0.63 14.60
CA GLN A 501 41.47 1.44 13.88
C GLN A 501 41.75 0.91 12.47
N ASP A 502 41.68 -0.39 12.26
CA ASP A 502 41.89 -1.01 10.94
C ASP A 502 40.80 -0.56 9.96
N THR A 503 39.53 -0.62 10.35
CA THR A 503 38.42 -0.12 9.54
C THR A 503 38.52 1.40 9.33
N LEU A 504 38.82 2.17 10.37
CA LEU A 504 38.94 3.64 10.29
C LEU A 504 40.07 4.07 9.36
N ASN A 505 41.21 3.39 9.34
CA ASN A 505 42.34 3.68 8.46
C ASN A 505 41.94 3.46 6.98
N ILE A 506 41.16 2.43 6.68
CA ILE A 506 40.66 2.18 5.32
C ILE A 506 39.68 3.30 4.91
N ILE A 507 38.73 3.66 5.80
CA ILE A 507 37.79 4.77 5.57
C ILE A 507 38.56 6.05 5.26
N ASP A 508 39.58 6.37 6.05
CA ASP A 508 40.39 7.59 5.89
C ASP A 508 41.27 7.59 4.62
N SER A 509 41.52 6.43 4.02
CA SER A 509 42.29 6.29 2.77
C SER A 509 41.46 6.51 1.50
N ILE A 510 40.13 6.54 1.62
CA ILE A 510 39.22 6.70 0.47
C ILE A 510 38.67 8.12 0.43
N ASN A 511 38.93 8.80 -0.67
CA ASN A 511 38.48 10.17 -0.90
C ASN A 511 36.94 10.22 -0.92
N GLY A 512 36.36 11.16 -0.20
CA GLY A 512 34.90 11.24 0.00
C GLY A 512 34.42 10.43 1.21
N LEU A 513 34.94 9.21 1.46
CA LEU A 513 34.53 8.41 2.61
C LEU A 513 35.05 8.97 3.95
N LYS A 514 36.24 9.56 3.93
CA LYS A 514 36.78 10.34 5.06
C LYS A 514 35.84 11.47 5.47
N GLU A 515 35.40 12.25 4.51
CA GLU A 515 34.49 13.40 4.74
C GLU A 515 33.10 12.92 5.20
N ILE A 516 32.61 11.79 4.66
CA ILE A 516 31.38 11.15 5.13
C ILE A 516 31.54 10.79 6.61
N LYS A 517 32.64 10.15 6.99
CA LYS A 517 32.94 9.81 8.40
C LYS A 517 32.89 11.06 9.29
N GLU A 518 33.52 12.14 8.89
CA GLU A 518 33.56 13.40 9.65
C GLU A 518 32.14 13.97 9.84
N LYS A 519 31.33 13.98 8.79
CA LYS A 519 29.93 14.42 8.84
C LYS A 519 29.09 13.53 9.76
N VAL A 520 29.19 12.20 9.62
CA VAL A 520 28.48 11.22 10.43
C VAL A 520 28.84 11.38 11.91
N VAL A 521 30.14 11.38 12.24
CA VAL A 521 30.59 11.54 13.63
C VAL A 521 30.10 12.84 14.23
N LYS A 522 30.13 13.95 13.47
CA LYS A 522 29.63 15.24 13.93
C LYS A 522 28.13 15.20 14.27
N LEU A 523 27.32 14.61 13.39
CA LEU A 523 25.87 14.55 13.56
C LEU A 523 25.44 13.65 14.72
N TYR A 524 26.14 12.53 14.92
CA TYR A 524 25.77 11.55 15.96
C TYR A 524 26.40 11.85 17.33
N ASN A 525 27.36 12.77 17.41
CA ASN A 525 28.15 13.04 18.61
C ASN A 525 27.28 13.42 19.82
N ASP A 526 26.24 14.23 19.61
CA ASP A 526 25.35 14.68 20.69
C ASP A 526 24.45 13.55 21.24
N TYR A 527 24.27 12.50 20.47
CA TYR A 527 23.44 11.34 20.85
C TYR A 527 24.26 10.21 21.46
N THR A 528 25.56 10.14 21.15
CA THR A 528 26.45 9.04 21.57
C THR A 528 27.36 9.39 22.76
N ARG A 529 27.44 10.66 23.13
CA ARG A 529 28.08 11.15 24.34
C ARG A 529 27.09 11.12 25.52
#